data_3051a595869e914c2e49da9fff94406b
#
_entry.id   3051a595869e914c2e49da9fff94406b
#
_cell.length_a   1.000
_cell.length_b   1.000
_cell.length_c   1.000
_cell.angle_alpha   90.00
_cell.angle_beta   90.00
_cell.angle_gamma   90.00
#
_symmetry.space_group_name_H-M   'P 1'
#
loop_
_entity.id
_entity.type
_entity.pdbx_description
1 polymer ?
#
loop_
_entity_poly.entity_id
_entity_poly.type
_entity_poly.pdbx_seq_one_letter_code
_entity_poly.pdbx_strand_id
1 'polypeptide(L)'
;MSDDLRELPLRERKKLRTRRALAETALRLFTERGYDATTLDDLCDAVEVSKRTFFRNYRSKEDVALAADSDLWSAYLDRVAAVKPDGPLLEALRVALNATLEEMDPDWERRFLATRELSESVPVLQSHSLGYCQDTTRAMVETLAGRSGAGVDETCLRLTVEIFVASWRTACLRWTAEGGQGGRDGLTELIERTFALIPDALTCAA
;
A
#
# COMPACT_ATOMS: atom_id res chain seq x y z
N MET A 1 16.99 8.35 -2.03
CA MET A 1 16.79 6.93 -2.39
C MET A 1 17.78 6.35 -3.42
N SER A 2 18.48 7.13 -4.23
CA SER A 2 19.48 6.59 -5.19
C SER A 2 20.80 6.12 -4.57
N ASP A 3 21.19 6.60 -3.42
CA ASP A 3 22.46 6.22 -2.76
C ASP A 3 22.30 4.94 -1.91
N ASP A 4 21.18 4.75 -1.22
CA ASP A 4 20.89 3.55 -0.41
C ASP A 4 20.93 2.25 -1.24
N LEU A 5 20.46 2.29 -2.48
CA LEU A 5 20.49 1.12 -3.36
C LEU A 5 21.92 0.70 -3.75
N ARG A 6 22.90 1.61 -3.71
CA ARG A 6 24.30 1.30 -4.04
C ARG A 6 25.00 0.53 -2.93
N GLU A 7 24.56 0.67 -1.70
CA GLU A 7 25.12 -0.01 -0.54
C GLU A 7 24.64 -1.47 -0.40
N LEU A 8 23.51 -1.82 -1.04
CA LEU A 8 22.99 -3.17 -1.00
C LEU A 8 23.86 -4.16 -1.79
N PRO A 9 23.98 -5.42 -1.34
CA PRO A 9 24.64 -6.47 -2.09
C PRO A 9 24.09 -6.60 -3.52
N LEU A 10 24.94 -6.92 -4.49
CA LEU A 10 24.57 -7.01 -5.91
C LEU A 10 23.32 -7.90 -6.14
N ARG A 11 23.19 -8.98 -5.37
CA ARG A 11 22.07 -9.93 -5.44
C ARG A 11 20.74 -9.25 -5.06
N GLU A 12 20.74 -8.46 -3.98
CA GLU A 12 19.54 -7.76 -3.53
C GLU A 12 19.16 -6.64 -4.50
N ARG A 13 20.14 -5.90 -5.02
CA ARG A 13 19.91 -4.90 -6.08
C ARG A 13 19.28 -5.51 -7.33
N LYS A 14 19.76 -6.67 -7.77
CA LYS A 14 19.18 -7.40 -8.91
C LYS A 14 17.76 -7.86 -8.62
N LYS A 15 17.48 -8.36 -7.41
CA LYS A 15 16.14 -8.77 -6.98
C LYS A 15 15.17 -7.61 -7.02
N LEU A 16 15.52 -6.46 -6.41
CA LEU A 16 14.69 -5.26 -6.39
C LEU A 16 14.42 -4.74 -7.80
N ARG A 17 15.45 -4.73 -8.67
CA ARG A 17 15.30 -4.31 -10.07
C ARG A 17 14.35 -5.22 -10.83
N THR A 18 14.46 -6.55 -10.66
CA THR A 18 13.57 -7.51 -11.31
C THR A 18 12.14 -7.37 -10.79
N ARG A 19 11.96 -7.21 -9.46
CA ARG A 19 10.65 -6.99 -8.83
C ARG A 19 9.98 -5.75 -9.41
N ARG A 20 10.70 -4.63 -9.50
CA ARG A 20 10.20 -3.37 -10.07
C ARG A 20 9.86 -3.52 -11.55
N ALA A 21 10.73 -4.11 -12.35
CA ALA A 21 10.49 -4.33 -13.78
C ALA A 21 9.23 -5.17 -14.03
N LEU A 22 9.00 -6.22 -13.23
CA LEU A 22 7.78 -7.04 -13.28
C LEU A 22 6.52 -6.20 -12.97
N ALA A 23 6.54 -5.38 -11.90
CA ALA A 23 5.42 -4.55 -11.52
C ALA A 23 5.08 -3.49 -12.59
N GLU A 24 6.09 -2.78 -13.09
CA GLU A 24 5.91 -1.76 -14.13
C GLU A 24 5.38 -2.36 -15.44
N THR A 25 5.93 -3.51 -15.84
CA THR A 25 5.50 -4.22 -17.05
C THR A 25 4.09 -4.78 -16.89
N ALA A 26 3.77 -5.35 -15.73
CA ALA A 26 2.43 -5.86 -15.44
C ALA A 26 1.39 -4.75 -15.52
N LEU A 27 1.62 -3.64 -14.83
CA LEU A 27 0.70 -2.51 -14.82
C LEU A 27 0.47 -1.96 -16.24
N ARG A 28 1.53 -1.79 -17.02
CA ARG A 28 1.45 -1.36 -18.41
C ARG A 28 0.63 -2.35 -19.26
N LEU A 29 0.92 -3.65 -19.21
CA LEU A 29 0.21 -4.64 -20.02
C LEU A 29 -1.26 -4.78 -19.60
N PHE A 30 -1.57 -4.70 -18.30
CA PHE A 30 -2.94 -4.73 -17.80
C PHE A 30 -3.75 -3.49 -18.26
N THR A 31 -3.11 -2.34 -18.32
CA THR A 31 -3.74 -1.11 -18.83
C THR A 31 -3.92 -1.13 -20.35
N GLU A 32 -2.91 -1.60 -21.11
CA GLU A 32 -2.93 -1.60 -22.57
C GLU A 32 -3.80 -2.71 -23.18
N ARG A 33 -3.77 -3.91 -22.60
CA ARG A 33 -4.39 -5.12 -23.17
C ARG A 33 -5.59 -5.63 -22.36
N GLY A 34 -5.74 -5.13 -21.13
CA GLY A 34 -6.69 -5.63 -20.15
C GLY A 34 -6.08 -6.72 -19.24
N TYR A 35 -6.61 -6.75 -18.02
CA TYR A 35 -6.15 -7.71 -17.01
C TYR A 35 -6.34 -9.15 -17.45
N ASP A 36 -7.53 -9.54 -17.90
CA ASP A 36 -7.85 -10.93 -18.24
C ASP A 36 -7.07 -11.43 -19.47
N ALA A 37 -6.85 -10.55 -20.44
CA ALA A 37 -6.12 -10.90 -21.67
C ALA A 37 -4.60 -11.03 -21.49
N THR A 38 -4.05 -10.56 -20.37
CA THR A 38 -2.61 -10.63 -20.08
C THR A 38 -2.31 -11.86 -19.24
N THR A 39 -1.45 -12.74 -19.72
CA THR A 39 -1.03 -13.97 -19.03
C THR A 39 0.27 -13.79 -18.24
N LEU A 40 0.59 -14.75 -17.36
CA LEU A 40 1.89 -14.77 -16.68
C LEU A 40 3.05 -15.01 -17.67
N ASP A 41 2.81 -15.70 -18.78
CA ASP A 41 3.80 -15.90 -19.82
C ASP A 41 4.14 -14.57 -20.49
N ASP A 42 3.11 -13.79 -20.85
CA ASP A 42 3.32 -12.43 -21.41
C ASP A 42 4.16 -11.54 -20.50
N LEU A 43 3.93 -11.61 -19.19
CA LEU A 43 4.70 -10.83 -18.22
C LEU A 43 6.16 -11.32 -18.13
N CYS A 44 6.34 -12.63 -18.07
CA CYS A 44 7.67 -13.23 -17.99
C CYS A 44 8.50 -12.96 -19.24
N ASP A 45 7.90 -13.12 -20.41
CA ASP A 45 8.55 -12.89 -21.70
C ASP A 45 8.91 -11.41 -21.88
N ALA A 46 8.02 -10.48 -21.51
CA ALA A 46 8.27 -9.05 -21.62
C ALA A 46 9.40 -8.53 -20.70
N VAL A 47 9.71 -9.24 -19.61
CA VAL A 47 10.80 -8.91 -18.68
C VAL A 47 12.01 -9.86 -18.84
N GLU A 48 11.93 -10.79 -19.78
CA GLU A 48 12.97 -11.81 -20.04
C GLU A 48 13.34 -12.63 -18.78
N VAL A 49 12.32 -13.05 -18.02
CA VAL A 49 12.50 -13.86 -16.81
C VAL A 49 11.71 -15.16 -16.87
N SER A 50 12.17 -16.19 -16.14
CA SER A 50 11.39 -17.43 -16.00
C SER A 50 10.21 -17.26 -15.04
N LYS A 51 9.15 -18.10 -15.17
CA LYS A 51 8.07 -18.21 -14.18
C LYS A 51 8.60 -18.44 -12.75
N ARG A 52 9.68 -19.24 -12.60
CA ARG A 52 10.34 -19.43 -11.30
C ARG A 52 10.86 -18.11 -10.73
N THR A 53 11.39 -17.23 -11.57
CA THR A 53 11.83 -15.90 -11.15
C THR A 53 10.65 -15.01 -10.81
N PHE A 54 9.56 -15.07 -11.57
CA PHE A 54 8.30 -14.39 -11.23
C PHE A 54 7.82 -14.81 -9.84
N PHE A 55 7.62 -16.10 -9.57
CA PHE A 55 7.12 -16.62 -8.30
C PHE A 55 8.06 -16.43 -7.09
N ARG A 56 9.31 -16.06 -7.32
CA ARG A 56 10.21 -15.58 -6.26
C ARG A 56 9.96 -14.15 -5.85
N ASN A 57 9.28 -13.35 -6.67
CA ASN A 57 8.99 -11.94 -6.43
C ASN A 57 7.53 -11.68 -6.08
N TYR A 58 6.60 -12.40 -6.70
CA TYR A 58 5.15 -12.27 -6.55
C TYR A 58 4.50 -13.64 -6.48
N ARG A 59 3.46 -13.79 -5.65
CA ARG A 59 2.77 -15.06 -5.45
C ARG A 59 1.78 -15.36 -6.58
N SER A 60 1.23 -14.29 -7.19
CA SER A 60 0.19 -14.40 -8.21
C SER A 60 0.22 -13.18 -9.14
N LYS A 61 -0.64 -13.23 -10.16
CA LYS A 61 -0.91 -12.13 -11.08
C LYS A 61 -1.57 -10.94 -10.36
N GLU A 62 -2.43 -11.23 -9.37
CA GLU A 62 -3.06 -10.24 -8.51
C GLU A 62 -2.01 -9.51 -7.66
N ASP A 63 -1.07 -10.24 -7.06
CA ASP A 63 -0.01 -9.65 -6.23
C ASP A 63 0.84 -8.64 -7.02
N VAL A 64 1.20 -8.97 -8.27
CA VAL A 64 1.98 -8.03 -9.09
C VAL A 64 1.16 -6.84 -9.56
N ALA A 65 -0.16 -7.02 -9.78
CA ALA A 65 -1.07 -5.93 -10.11
C ALA A 65 -1.21 -4.91 -8.97
N LEU A 66 -1.16 -5.39 -7.71
CA LEU A 66 -1.26 -4.57 -6.49
C LEU A 66 0.11 -4.23 -5.89
N ALA A 67 1.19 -4.28 -6.69
CA ALA A 67 2.54 -4.08 -6.19
C ALA A 67 2.75 -2.70 -5.53
N ALA A 68 2.13 -1.63 -6.04
CA ALA A 68 2.27 -0.29 -5.47
C ALA A 68 1.62 -0.16 -4.09
N ASP A 69 0.48 -0.83 -3.85
CA ASP A 69 -0.14 -0.96 -2.52
C ASP A 69 0.78 -1.76 -1.58
N SER A 70 1.30 -2.90 -2.06
CA SER A 70 2.20 -3.77 -1.28
C SER A 70 3.49 -3.06 -0.88
N ASP A 71 4.07 -2.25 -1.76
CA ASP A 71 5.28 -1.48 -1.48
C ASP A 71 5.03 -0.45 -0.37
N LEU A 72 3.91 0.29 -0.43
CA LEU A 72 3.52 1.24 0.61
C LEU A 72 3.31 0.56 1.96
N TRP A 73 2.49 -0.49 1.99
CA TRP A 73 2.15 -1.13 3.26
C TRP A 73 3.34 -1.86 3.90
N SER A 74 4.26 -2.41 3.09
CA SER A 74 5.51 -2.97 3.60
C SER A 74 6.36 -1.91 4.29
N ALA A 75 6.58 -0.77 3.63
CA ALA A 75 7.35 0.34 4.21
C ALA A 75 6.66 0.93 5.45
N TYR A 76 5.32 1.02 5.42
CA TYR A 76 4.54 1.51 6.55
C TYR A 76 4.61 0.59 7.77
N LEU A 77 4.47 -0.73 7.58
CA LEU A 77 4.57 -1.71 8.67
C LEU A 77 5.96 -1.69 9.33
N ASP A 78 7.02 -1.58 8.53
CA ASP A 78 8.39 -1.44 9.05
C ASP A 78 8.53 -0.16 9.91
N ARG A 79 7.94 0.94 9.47
CA ARG A 79 7.92 2.20 10.22
C ARG A 79 7.11 2.08 11.50
N VAL A 80 5.90 1.54 11.45
CA VAL A 80 5.04 1.32 12.63
C VAL A 80 5.75 0.42 13.64
N ALA A 81 6.47 -0.61 13.19
CA ALA A 81 7.28 -1.46 14.06
C ALA A 81 8.43 -0.71 14.76
N ALA A 82 8.90 0.42 14.24
CA ALA A 82 9.95 1.24 14.83
C ALA A 82 9.41 2.39 15.73
N VAL A 83 8.16 2.84 15.51
CA VAL A 83 7.56 3.98 16.25
C VAL A 83 7.35 3.61 17.72
N LYS A 84 7.80 4.47 18.61
CA LYS A 84 7.38 4.46 20.04
C LYS A 84 6.25 5.49 20.14
N PRO A 85 4.99 5.07 20.40
CA PRO A 85 3.90 6.03 20.49
C PRO A 85 4.12 6.92 21.73
N ASP A 86 4.26 8.22 21.46
CA ASP A 86 4.20 9.28 22.48
C ASP A 86 2.92 10.07 22.20
N GLY A 87 1.84 9.75 22.92
CA GLY A 87 0.54 10.32 22.70
C GLY A 87 -0.50 9.39 22.06
N PRO A 88 -1.58 9.93 21.47
CA PRO A 88 -2.68 9.16 20.89
C PRO A 88 -2.18 8.27 19.74
N LEU A 89 -2.52 6.98 19.80
CA LEU A 89 -2.07 5.99 18.81
C LEU A 89 -2.51 6.35 17.38
N LEU A 90 -3.76 6.78 17.21
CA LEU A 90 -4.31 7.15 15.90
C LEU A 90 -3.48 8.25 15.22
N GLU A 91 -3.05 9.24 16.01
CA GLU A 91 -2.19 10.33 15.54
C GLU A 91 -0.79 9.82 15.15
N ALA A 92 -0.21 8.96 15.97
CA ALA A 92 1.08 8.34 15.67
C ALA A 92 1.03 7.52 14.37
N LEU A 93 -0.06 6.78 14.12
CA LEU A 93 -0.29 6.04 12.88
C LEU A 93 -0.41 6.97 11.67
N ARG A 94 -1.13 8.08 11.79
CA ARG A 94 -1.28 9.09 10.74
C ARG A 94 0.07 9.73 10.38
N VAL A 95 0.83 10.15 11.38
CA VAL A 95 2.16 10.75 11.17
C VAL A 95 3.10 9.74 10.51
N ALA A 96 3.08 8.49 10.94
CA ALA A 96 3.88 7.42 10.32
C ALA A 96 3.49 7.18 8.86
N LEU A 97 2.20 7.28 8.51
CA LEU A 97 1.72 7.15 7.14
C LEU A 97 2.26 8.28 6.25
N ASN A 98 2.11 9.52 6.67
CA ASN A 98 2.59 10.68 5.90
C ASN A 98 4.10 10.60 5.68
N ALA A 99 4.88 10.29 6.72
CA ALA A 99 6.32 10.10 6.59
C ALA A 99 6.68 8.93 5.65
N THR A 100 5.87 7.87 5.60
CA THR A 100 6.06 6.77 4.65
C THR A 100 5.80 7.25 3.23
N LEU A 101 4.72 7.99 3.00
CA LEU A 101 4.38 8.53 1.68
C LEU A 101 5.47 9.46 1.16
N GLU A 102 6.06 10.32 2.00
CA GLU A 102 7.15 11.22 1.64
C GLU A 102 8.39 10.45 1.14
N GLU A 103 8.68 9.28 1.72
CA GLU A 103 9.84 8.47 1.39
C GLU A 103 9.62 7.52 0.19
N MET A 104 8.38 7.36 -0.29
CA MET A 104 8.12 6.54 -1.49
C MET A 104 8.85 7.11 -2.71
N ASP A 105 9.24 6.22 -3.63
CA ASP A 105 9.95 6.63 -4.85
C ASP A 105 9.13 7.64 -5.70
N PRO A 106 9.79 8.50 -6.50
CA PRO A 106 9.10 9.55 -7.26
C PRO A 106 8.00 9.05 -8.19
N ASP A 107 8.13 7.83 -8.74
CA ASP A 107 7.17 7.24 -9.66
C ASP A 107 6.05 6.45 -8.93
N TRP A 108 6.13 6.34 -7.60
CA TRP A 108 5.19 5.53 -6.83
C TRP A 108 3.75 6.01 -7.00
N GLU A 109 3.51 7.32 -6.92
CA GLU A 109 2.15 7.88 -6.99
C GLU A 109 1.46 7.56 -8.32
N ARG A 110 2.17 7.65 -9.44
CA ARG A 110 1.65 7.29 -10.77
C ARG A 110 1.29 5.79 -10.83
N ARG A 111 2.16 4.94 -10.30
CA ARG A 111 1.91 3.49 -10.24
C ARG A 111 0.76 3.17 -9.30
N PHE A 112 0.68 3.86 -8.16
CA PHE A 112 -0.38 3.68 -7.18
C PHE A 112 -1.74 4.08 -7.74
N LEU A 113 -1.86 5.25 -8.38
CA LEU A 113 -3.09 5.69 -9.04
C LEU A 113 -3.57 4.66 -10.07
N ALA A 114 -2.70 4.26 -11.00
CA ALA A 114 -3.04 3.28 -12.01
C ALA A 114 -3.40 1.90 -11.42
N THR A 115 -2.75 1.49 -10.31
CA THR A 115 -3.12 0.29 -9.55
C THR A 115 -4.52 0.41 -8.96
N ARG A 116 -4.87 1.58 -8.40
CA ARG A 116 -6.21 1.82 -7.83
C ARG A 116 -7.30 1.80 -8.89
N GLU A 117 -7.10 2.49 -10.01
CA GLU A 117 -8.03 2.49 -11.15
C GLU A 117 -8.25 1.06 -11.70
N LEU A 118 -7.17 0.30 -11.85
CA LEU A 118 -7.24 -1.10 -12.28
C LEU A 118 -8.00 -1.96 -11.25
N SER A 119 -7.71 -1.79 -9.98
CA SER A 119 -8.35 -2.53 -8.89
C SER A 119 -9.85 -2.25 -8.81
N GLU A 120 -10.29 -1.03 -9.09
CA GLU A 120 -11.71 -0.67 -9.10
C GLU A 120 -12.47 -1.23 -10.30
N SER A 121 -11.79 -1.43 -11.44
CA SER A 121 -12.40 -1.93 -12.67
C SER A 121 -12.43 -3.46 -12.80
N VAL A 122 -11.61 -4.19 -12.01
CA VAL A 122 -11.42 -5.65 -12.12
C VAL A 122 -11.89 -6.36 -10.83
N PRO A 123 -13.01 -7.11 -10.84
CA PRO A 123 -13.60 -7.69 -9.63
C PRO A 123 -12.68 -8.63 -8.85
N VAL A 124 -11.83 -9.41 -9.53
CA VAL A 124 -10.87 -10.29 -8.85
C VAL A 124 -9.81 -9.48 -8.09
N LEU A 125 -9.39 -8.33 -8.62
CA LEU A 125 -8.45 -7.44 -7.94
C LEU A 125 -9.09 -6.71 -6.76
N GLN A 126 -10.38 -6.34 -6.86
CA GLN A 126 -11.14 -5.81 -5.72
C GLN A 126 -11.14 -6.80 -4.55
N SER A 127 -11.48 -8.07 -4.83
CA SER A 127 -11.51 -9.13 -3.82
C SER A 127 -10.13 -9.36 -3.21
N HIS A 128 -9.08 -9.39 -4.03
CA HIS A 128 -7.70 -9.57 -3.59
C HIS A 128 -7.23 -8.39 -2.73
N SER A 129 -7.53 -7.16 -3.13
CA SER A 129 -7.21 -5.93 -2.38
C SER A 129 -7.89 -5.90 -1.00
N LEU A 130 -9.15 -6.35 -0.90
CA LEU A 130 -9.84 -6.47 0.39
C LEU A 130 -9.17 -7.50 1.31
N GLY A 131 -8.79 -8.67 0.78
CA GLY A 131 -8.05 -9.68 1.53
C GLY A 131 -6.70 -9.14 2.03
N TYR A 132 -5.97 -8.45 1.16
CA TYR A 132 -4.70 -7.82 1.49
C TYR A 132 -4.86 -6.74 2.59
N CYS A 133 -5.91 -5.93 2.51
CA CYS A 133 -6.25 -4.93 3.53
C CYS A 133 -6.50 -5.59 4.90
N GLN A 134 -7.23 -6.72 4.94
CA GLN A 134 -7.48 -7.45 6.19
C GLN A 134 -6.19 -8.03 6.78
N ASP A 135 -5.31 -8.59 5.94
CA ASP A 135 -4.03 -9.14 6.38
C ASP A 135 -3.11 -8.03 6.94
N THR A 136 -3.08 -6.87 6.28
CA THR A 136 -2.33 -5.70 6.75
C THR A 136 -2.88 -5.18 8.08
N THR A 137 -4.19 -5.06 8.23
CA THR A 137 -4.85 -4.67 9.48
C THR A 137 -4.46 -5.62 10.62
N ARG A 138 -4.49 -6.93 10.36
CA ARG A 138 -4.09 -7.94 11.35
C ARG A 138 -2.63 -7.77 11.75
N ALA A 139 -1.73 -7.65 10.78
CA ALA A 139 -0.30 -7.45 11.04
C ALA A 139 -0.02 -6.18 11.85
N MET A 140 -0.76 -5.08 11.61
CA MET A 140 -0.67 -3.85 12.40
C MET A 140 -1.08 -4.10 13.85
N VAL A 141 -2.24 -4.74 14.08
CA VAL A 141 -2.73 -5.05 15.44
C VAL A 141 -1.73 -5.92 16.18
N GLU A 142 -1.24 -7.00 15.56
CA GLU A 142 -0.24 -7.90 16.16
C GLU A 142 1.05 -7.17 16.52
N THR A 143 1.56 -6.32 15.61
CA THR A 143 2.77 -5.52 15.82
C THR A 143 2.62 -4.57 17.00
N LEU A 144 1.49 -3.88 17.09
CA LEU A 144 1.21 -2.90 18.14
C LEU A 144 0.91 -3.59 19.48
N ALA A 145 0.14 -4.68 19.48
CA ALA A 145 -0.16 -5.46 20.69
C ALA A 145 1.10 -6.03 21.34
N GLY A 146 2.03 -6.57 20.54
CA GLY A 146 3.30 -7.09 21.03
C GLY A 146 4.21 -6.04 21.67
N ARG A 147 3.94 -4.75 21.48
CA ARG A 147 4.72 -3.62 22.00
C ARG A 147 4.01 -2.86 23.12
N SER A 148 2.69 -2.97 23.17
CA SER A 148 1.88 -2.36 24.23
C SER A 148 2.13 -3.15 25.51
N GLY A 149 2.57 -2.46 26.58
CA GLY A 149 2.71 -3.07 27.88
C GLY A 149 1.36 -3.60 28.42
N ALA A 150 1.40 -4.40 29.48
CA ALA A 150 0.20 -4.89 30.16
C ALA A 150 -0.72 -3.71 30.53
N GLY A 151 -1.87 -3.57 29.86
CA GLY A 151 -2.87 -2.51 30.14
C GLY A 151 -3.56 -1.89 28.93
N VAL A 152 -3.12 -2.19 27.71
CA VAL A 152 -3.85 -1.71 26.51
C VAL A 152 -4.99 -2.68 26.21
N ASP A 153 -6.21 -2.17 26.17
CA ASP A 153 -7.39 -2.92 25.73
C ASP A 153 -7.24 -3.29 24.26
N GLU A 154 -7.19 -4.60 23.97
CA GLU A 154 -7.01 -5.14 22.63
C GLU A 154 -8.17 -4.70 21.69
N THR A 155 -9.39 -4.57 22.22
CA THR A 155 -10.54 -4.11 21.46
C THR A 155 -10.38 -2.64 21.06
N CYS A 156 -9.91 -1.81 21.98
CA CYS A 156 -9.62 -0.40 21.71
C CYS A 156 -8.51 -0.25 20.67
N LEU A 157 -7.43 -1.03 20.79
CA LEU A 157 -6.35 -1.08 19.82
C LEU A 157 -6.86 -1.45 18.42
N ARG A 158 -7.63 -2.53 18.33
CA ARG A 158 -8.21 -2.98 17.06
C ARG A 158 -9.11 -1.93 16.45
N LEU A 159 -10.02 -1.33 17.23
CA LEU A 159 -10.89 -0.24 16.74
C LEU A 159 -10.07 0.94 16.22
N THR A 160 -9.00 1.31 16.90
CA THR A 160 -8.12 2.40 16.45
C THR A 160 -7.50 2.10 15.09
N VAL A 161 -7.02 0.87 14.89
CA VAL A 161 -6.45 0.43 13.59
C VAL A 161 -7.54 0.39 12.50
N GLU A 162 -8.75 -0.10 12.81
CA GLU A 162 -9.86 -0.12 11.84
C GLU A 162 -10.28 1.31 11.42
N ILE A 163 -10.35 2.25 12.36
CA ILE A 163 -10.62 3.67 12.07
C ILE A 163 -9.51 4.25 11.18
N PHE A 164 -8.25 3.96 11.48
CA PHE A 164 -7.11 4.36 10.66
C PHE A 164 -7.24 3.84 9.22
N VAL A 165 -7.48 2.55 9.05
CA VAL A 165 -7.60 1.91 7.72
C VAL A 165 -8.82 2.44 6.96
N ALA A 166 -9.96 2.65 7.64
CA ALA A 166 -11.16 3.23 7.03
C ALA A 166 -10.90 4.66 6.53
N SER A 167 -10.19 5.47 7.33
CA SER A 167 -9.83 6.85 6.97
C SER A 167 -8.89 6.89 5.77
N TRP A 168 -7.84 6.07 5.78
CA TRP A 168 -6.94 5.90 4.63
C TRP A 168 -7.69 5.51 3.36
N ARG A 169 -8.52 4.47 3.44
CA ARG A 169 -9.30 3.98 2.28
C ARG A 169 -10.23 5.05 1.73
N THR A 170 -10.89 5.83 2.61
CA THR A 170 -11.78 6.92 2.21
C THR A 170 -11.01 8.02 1.47
N ALA A 171 -9.84 8.41 1.97
CA ALA A 171 -8.98 9.38 1.30
C ALA A 171 -8.51 8.88 -0.08
N CYS A 172 -8.07 7.61 -0.18
CA CYS A 172 -7.64 7.02 -1.44
C CYS A 172 -8.75 6.94 -2.47
N LEU A 173 -9.96 6.49 -2.08
CA LEU A 173 -11.11 6.41 -2.98
C LEU A 173 -11.45 7.79 -3.57
N ARG A 174 -11.43 8.83 -2.73
CA ARG A 174 -11.66 10.19 -3.18
C ARG A 174 -10.56 10.68 -4.11
N TRP A 175 -9.30 10.48 -3.73
CA TRP A 175 -8.16 10.88 -4.56
C TRP A 175 -8.16 10.20 -5.94
N THR A 176 -8.46 8.89 -5.98
CA THR A 176 -8.59 8.13 -7.24
C THR A 176 -9.75 8.67 -8.09
N ALA A 177 -10.92 8.93 -7.48
CA ALA A 177 -12.08 9.48 -8.18
C ALA A 177 -11.82 10.88 -8.76
N GLU A 178 -10.92 11.66 -8.16
CA GLU A 178 -10.45 12.96 -8.63
C GLU A 178 -9.26 12.83 -9.63
N GLY A 179 -8.95 11.61 -10.11
CA GLY A 179 -7.89 11.34 -11.10
C GLY A 179 -6.48 11.60 -10.55
N GLY A 180 -6.27 11.47 -9.24
CA GLY A 180 -4.97 11.69 -8.61
C GLY A 180 -4.57 13.16 -8.53
N GLN A 181 -5.54 14.07 -8.53
CA GLN A 181 -5.28 15.51 -8.51
C GLN A 181 -4.36 15.92 -7.36
N GLY A 182 -3.39 16.79 -7.63
CA GLY A 182 -2.39 17.25 -6.69
C GLY A 182 -1.28 16.24 -6.40
N GLY A 183 -1.29 15.06 -7.05
CA GLY A 183 -0.28 14.04 -6.86
C GLY A 183 -0.20 13.57 -5.41
N ARG A 184 1.01 13.32 -4.92
CA ARG A 184 1.27 12.87 -3.54
C ARG A 184 0.81 13.88 -2.49
N ASP A 185 1.04 15.17 -2.74
CA ASP A 185 0.63 16.24 -1.82
C ASP A 185 -0.89 16.31 -1.70
N GLY A 186 -1.62 16.15 -2.81
CA GLY A 186 -3.08 16.07 -2.83
C GLY A 186 -3.61 14.87 -2.05
N LEU A 187 -2.97 13.70 -2.17
CA LEU A 187 -3.32 12.53 -1.37
C LEU A 187 -3.09 12.79 0.13
N THR A 188 -1.94 13.37 0.49
CA THR A 188 -1.61 13.70 1.88
C THR A 188 -2.62 14.71 2.46
N GLU A 189 -2.99 15.74 1.70
CA GLU A 189 -4.02 16.69 2.12
C GLU A 189 -5.39 16.02 2.35
N LEU A 190 -5.79 15.10 1.48
CA LEU A 190 -7.02 14.34 1.65
C LEU A 190 -6.98 13.42 2.87
N ILE A 191 -5.82 12.82 3.18
CA ILE A 191 -5.62 12.05 4.41
C ILE A 191 -5.84 12.96 5.63
N GLU A 192 -5.16 14.09 5.70
CA GLU A 192 -5.28 15.04 6.83
C GLU A 192 -6.73 15.46 7.04
N ARG A 193 -7.42 15.83 5.96
CA ARG A 193 -8.84 16.22 6.01
C ARG A 193 -9.75 15.08 6.47
N THR A 194 -9.50 13.87 5.99
CA THR A 194 -10.31 12.70 6.36
C THR A 194 -10.14 12.35 7.85
N PHE A 195 -8.91 12.40 8.35
CA PHE A 195 -8.65 12.16 9.78
C PHE A 195 -9.25 13.26 10.67
N ALA A 196 -9.23 14.51 10.24
CA ALA A 196 -9.86 15.62 10.96
C ALA A 196 -11.39 15.47 11.07
N LEU A 197 -12.03 14.75 10.14
CA LEU A 197 -13.47 14.50 10.16
C LEU A 197 -13.91 13.34 11.05
N ILE A 198 -12.98 12.57 11.65
CA ILE A 198 -13.35 11.39 12.48
C ILE A 198 -14.29 11.78 13.62
N PRO A 199 -14.07 12.87 14.43
CA PRO A 199 -14.98 13.24 15.49
C PRO A 199 -16.40 13.54 14.99
N ASP A 200 -16.51 14.22 13.84
CA ASP A 200 -17.80 14.56 13.24
C ASP A 200 -18.50 13.31 12.70
N ALA A 201 -17.75 12.37 12.14
CA ALA A 201 -18.28 11.09 11.63
C ALA A 201 -18.92 10.25 12.75
N LEU A 202 -18.39 10.30 13.98
CA LEU A 202 -18.94 9.57 15.13
C LEU A 202 -20.28 10.15 15.63
N THR A 203 -20.59 11.40 15.27
CA THR A 203 -21.81 12.11 15.68
C THR A 203 -22.72 12.46 14.49
N CYS A 204 -22.38 11.98 13.28
CA CYS A 204 -23.13 12.26 12.07
C CYS A 204 -24.57 11.72 12.19
N ALA A 205 -25.55 12.62 12.13
CA ALA A 205 -26.96 12.27 12.07
C ALA A 205 -27.36 12.07 10.59
N ALA A 206 -28.10 10.98 10.33
CA ALA A 206 -28.65 10.67 9.01
C ALA A 206 -29.95 11.41 8.76
#